data_c1938f42edab015172927e4e7f3f2ce8
#
_entry.id   c1938f42edab015172927e4e7f3f2ce8
#
_cell.length_a   1.000
_cell.length_b   1.000
_cell.length_c   1.000
_cell.angle_alpha   90.00
_cell.angle_beta   90.00
_cell.angle_gamma   90.00
#
_symmetry.space_group_name_H-M   'P 1'
#
loop_
_entity.id
_entity.type
_entity.pdbx_description
1 polymer ?
#
loop_
_entity_poly.entity_id
_entity_poly.type
_entity_poly.pdbx_seq_one_letter_code
_entity_poly.pdbx_strand_id
1 'polypeptide(L)'
;MNEVNVSSAVFREREKTLGKVLFILVVNALILLLLPQTAFASEADLVLPELASEYRSLLMGGIVICLLGMLFGFYQFKKVNGLKAHQSMLDVAEIIYETCKTYLIQQGRFLITLFIFIGACIAFYFGFLEGKPFGNVFFILLCTVIGILGSYTVAWYGIRMNTLANSRMAFESLKRDPIRVLNVPLDAGMSIGVVLICVELILMLSILLFVPRTLAGASFIGFAIGESLGASALRIAGGIFTKIADIGSDLMKIAFKIKEDDPRNPGVIADCTGDNAGDSVGPTADGFETYGVTGVAVVSFIVLAVDTALQATLLTWIFVIRILMIVTSIAAYYVNRLVSN
;
A
#
# COMPACT_ATOMS: atom_id res chain seq x y z
N MET A 1 -30.09 25.31 32.84
CA MET A 1 -30.59 26.00 31.63
C MET A 1 -29.50 26.55 30.69
N ASN A 2 -28.23 26.53 31.08
CA ASN A 2 -27.12 27.09 30.25
C ASN A 2 -26.45 26.09 29.26
N GLU A 3 -26.55 24.80 29.48
CA GLU A 3 -25.86 23.80 28.62
C GLU A 3 -26.58 23.55 27.29
N VAL A 4 -27.90 23.69 27.25
CA VAL A 4 -28.69 23.50 26.02
C VAL A 4 -28.48 24.63 25.00
N ASN A 5 -28.15 25.85 25.47
CA ASN A 5 -27.88 27.01 24.60
C ASN A 5 -26.50 26.95 23.91
N VAL A 6 -25.51 26.37 24.56
CA VAL A 6 -24.16 26.23 23.97
C VAL A 6 -24.15 25.18 22.85
N SER A 7 -24.88 24.06 23.04
CA SER A 7 -25.00 23.01 22.01
C SER A 7 -25.68 23.53 20.73
N SER A 8 -26.73 24.33 20.85
CA SER A 8 -27.45 24.87 19.68
C SER A 8 -26.64 25.94 18.92
N ALA A 9 -25.80 26.70 19.62
CA ALA A 9 -24.90 27.69 19.00
C ALA A 9 -23.77 27.02 18.22
N VAL A 10 -23.16 25.98 18.79
CA VAL A 10 -22.12 25.18 18.14
C VAL A 10 -22.67 24.44 16.90
N PHE A 11 -23.90 23.92 16.98
CA PHE A 11 -24.56 23.27 15.83
C PHE A 11 -24.81 24.26 14.68
N ARG A 12 -25.30 25.47 14.96
CA ARG A 12 -25.53 26.54 13.95
C ARG A 12 -24.22 27.03 13.32
N GLU A 13 -23.14 27.09 14.08
CA GLU A 13 -21.85 27.50 13.56
C GLU A 13 -21.24 26.42 12.65
N ARG A 14 -21.44 25.14 12.99
CA ARG A 14 -21.08 24.01 12.14
C ARG A 14 -21.85 23.98 10.81
N GLU A 15 -23.16 24.22 10.83
CA GLU A 15 -23.97 24.29 9.59
C GLU A 15 -23.50 25.44 8.68
N LYS A 16 -23.21 26.62 9.26
CA LYS A 16 -22.68 27.76 8.50
C LYS A 16 -21.29 27.48 7.91
N THR A 17 -20.44 26.76 8.63
CA THR A 17 -19.12 26.37 8.16
C THR A 17 -19.23 25.34 7.06
N LEU A 18 -20.10 24.34 7.22
CA LEU A 18 -20.36 23.32 6.21
C LEU A 18 -20.93 23.93 4.91
N GLY A 19 -21.86 24.87 5.04
CA GLY A 19 -22.41 25.63 3.90
C GLY A 19 -21.35 26.45 3.16
N LYS A 20 -20.40 27.09 3.87
CA LYS A 20 -19.28 27.80 3.25
C LYS A 20 -18.32 26.87 2.53
N VAL A 21 -17.99 25.74 3.13
CA VAL A 21 -17.10 24.72 2.51
C VAL A 21 -17.76 24.16 1.25
N LEU A 22 -19.04 23.80 1.33
CA LEU A 22 -19.80 23.30 0.17
C LEU A 22 -19.88 24.36 -0.94
N PHE A 23 -20.13 25.62 -0.59
CA PHE A 23 -20.15 26.72 -1.54
C PHE A 23 -18.79 26.90 -2.23
N ILE A 24 -17.69 26.87 -1.47
CA ILE A 24 -16.32 26.96 -2.02
C ILE A 24 -16.05 25.79 -2.96
N LEU A 25 -16.44 24.57 -2.61
CA LEU A 25 -16.28 23.39 -3.46
C LEU A 25 -17.10 23.50 -4.76
N VAL A 26 -18.34 23.97 -4.68
CA VAL A 26 -19.20 24.18 -5.85
C VAL A 26 -18.63 25.28 -6.75
N VAL A 27 -18.16 26.40 -6.19
CA VAL A 27 -17.54 27.49 -6.95
C VAL A 27 -16.25 27.03 -7.62
N ASN A 28 -15.38 26.28 -6.94
CA ASN A 28 -14.18 25.71 -7.54
C ASN A 28 -14.50 24.70 -8.66
N ALA A 29 -15.52 23.86 -8.48
CA ALA A 29 -15.97 22.95 -9.53
C ALA A 29 -16.53 23.71 -10.76
N LEU A 30 -17.26 24.80 -10.52
CA LEU A 30 -17.76 25.66 -11.61
C LEU A 30 -16.63 26.40 -12.34
N ILE A 31 -15.63 26.89 -11.61
CA ILE A 31 -14.42 27.51 -12.20
C ILE A 31 -13.68 26.51 -13.07
N LEU A 32 -13.49 25.27 -12.59
CA LEU A 32 -12.85 24.18 -13.35
C LEU A 32 -13.63 23.84 -14.64
N LEU A 33 -14.98 23.89 -14.59
CA LEU A 33 -15.83 23.66 -15.76
C LEU A 33 -15.81 24.83 -16.78
N LEU A 34 -15.51 26.05 -16.32
CA LEU A 34 -15.47 27.25 -17.15
C LEU A 34 -14.08 27.57 -17.70
N LEU A 35 -13.02 26.90 -17.23
CA LEU A 35 -11.70 27.02 -17.82
C LEU A 35 -11.74 26.50 -19.26
N PRO A 36 -11.24 27.27 -20.25
CA PRO A 36 -11.16 26.78 -21.62
C PRO A 36 -10.34 25.49 -21.60
N GLN A 37 -10.95 24.40 -22.07
CA GLN A 37 -10.24 23.14 -22.27
C GLN A 37 -9.28 23.32 -23.46
N THR A 38 -8.16 23.99 -23.19
CA THR A 38 -7.00 23.84 -24.05
C THR A 38 -6.66 22.35 -23.97
N ALA A 39 -6.64 21.68 -25.12
CA ALA A 39 -6.32 20.28 -25.24
C ALA A 39 -4.90 20.03 -24.70
N PHE A 40 -4.79 19.90 -23.37
CA PHE A 40 -3.62 19.29 -22.78
C PHE A 40 -3.72 17.79 -23.13
N ALA A 41 -2.65 17.25 -23.70
CA ALA A 41 -2.55 15.79 -23.86
C ALA A 41 -2.87 15.16 -22.51
N SER A 42 -4.00 14.46 -22.43
CA SER A 42 -4.42 13.80 -21.19
C SER A 42 -3.50 12.61 -20.94
N GLU A 43 -3.09 12.40 -19.70
CA GLU A 43 -2.39 11.16 -19.31
C GLU A 43 -3.18 9.90 -19.72
N ALA A 44 -4.49 10.03 -19.90
CA ALA A 44 -5.38 8.98 -20.37
C ALA A 44 -5.16 8.57 -21.85
N ASP A 45 -4.57 9.46 -22.66
CA ASP A 45 -4.30 9.25 -24.08
C ASP A 45 -2.84 8.89 -24.37
N LEU A 46 -2.07 8.58 -23.31
CA LEU A 46 -0.68 8.17 -23.43
C LEU A 46 -0.54 6.92 -24.28
N VAL A 47 0.15 7.03 -25.41
CA VAL A 47 0.56 5.89 -26.23
C VAL A 47 2.03 5.58 -25.92
N LEU A 48 2.28 4.41 -25.34
CA LEU A 48 3.64 4.00 -25.02
C LEU A 48 4.48 3.77 -26.27
N PRO A 49 5.79 4.09 -26.23
CA PRO A 49 6.70 3.85 -27.34
C PRO A 49 6.84 2.36 -27.63
N GLU A 50 7.26 2.02 -28.84
CA GLU A 50 7.61 0.66 -29.21
C GLU A 50 8.94 0.26 -28.58
N LEU A 51 8.91 -0.84 -27.82
CA LEU A 51 10.11 -1.39 -27.22
C LEU A 51 10.81 -2.33 -28.20
N ALA A 52 12.07 -2.07 -28.51
CA ALA A 52 12.89 -2.96 -29.30
C ALA A 52 12.96 -4.37 -28.63
N SER A 53 13.18 -5.39 -29.44
CA SER A 53 13.24 -6.78 -28.94
C SER A 53 14.27 -6.98 -27.82
N GLU A 54 15.40 -6.25 -27.88
CA GLU A 54 16.43 -6.26 -26.84
C GLU A 54 15.93 -5.71 -25.49
N TYR A 55 15.22 -4.56 -25.51
CA TYR A 55 14.63 -3.97 -24.31
C TYR A 55 13.55 -4.87 -23.74
N ARG A 56 12.72 -5.45 -24.61
CA ARG A 56 11.67 -6.37 -24.19
C ARG A 56 12.24 -7.63 -23.52
N SER A 57 13.31 -8.21 -24.07
CA SER A 57 13.95 -9.38 -23.46
C SER A 57 14.61 -9.05 -22.12
N LEU A 58 15.24 -7.87 -21.99
CA LEU A 58 15.81 -7.38 -20.74
C LEU A 58 14.74 -7.22 -19.64
N LEU A 59 13.61 -6.60 -19.97
CA LEU A 59 12.50 -6.40 -19.03
C LEU A 59 11.79 -7.72 -18.68
N MET A 60 11.71 -8.68 -19.60
CA MET A 60 11.26 -10.05 -19.30
C MET A 60 12.20 -10.74 -18.31
N GLY A 61 13.52 -10.52 -18.44
CA GLY A 61 14.49 -10.95 -17.43
C GLY A 61 14.24 -10.32 -16.05
N GLY A 62 13.73 -9.09 -16.02
CA GLY A 62 13.29 -8.42 -14.80
C GLY A 62 12.15 -9.15 -14.07
N ILE A 63 11.19 -9.71 -14.80
CA ILE A 63 10.13 -10.54 -14.20
C ILE A 63 10.75 -11.77 -13.51
N VAL A 64 11.73 -12.40 -14.13
CA VAL A 64 12.42 -13.55 -13.52
C VAL A 64 13.13 -13.13 -12.22
N ILE A 65 13.81 -11.98 -12.20
CA ILE A 65 14.45 -11.44 -10.99
C ILE A 65 13.41 -11.16 -9.90
N CYS A 66 12.25 -10.60 -10.24
CA CYS A 66 11.17 -10.41 -9.29
C CYS A 66 10.65 -11.73 -8.71
N LEU A 67 10.46 -12.76 -9.53
CA LEU A 67 10.07 -14.09 -9.06
C LEU A 67 11.12 -14.70 -8.11
N LEU A 68 12.42 -14.53 -8.39
CA LEU A 68 13.48 -14.94 -7.48
C LEU A 68 13.47 -14.13 -6.19
N GLY A 69 13.18 -12.83 -6.25
CA GLY A 69 12.97 -11.99 -5.07
C GLY A 69 11.78 -12.44 -4.22
N MET A 70 10.66 -12.82 -4.83
CA MET A 70 9.53 -13.40 -4.12
C MET A 70 9.89 -14.73 -3.44
N LEU A 71 10.66 -15.58 -4.10
CA LEU A 71 11.19 -16.82 -3.51
C LEU A 71 12.09 -16.53 -2.32
N PHE A 72 12.96 -15.52 -2.41
CA PHE A 72 13.76 -15.06 -1.27
C PHE A 72 12.87 -14.60 -0.10
N GLY A 73 11.86 -13.78 -0.35
CA GLY A 73 10.90 -13.35 0.67
C GLY A 73 10.20 -14.54 1.35
N PHE A 74 9.75 -15.51 0.56
CA PHE A 74 9.14 -16.72 1.07
C PHE A 74 10.12 -17.62 1.85
N TYR A 75 11.37 -17.67 1.44
CA TYR A 75 12.44 -18.35 2.20
C TYR A 75 12.62 -17.72 3.59
N GLN A 76 12.69 -16.37 3.66
CA GLN A 76 12.79 -15.68 4.95
C GLN A 76 11.56 -15.90 5.83
N PHE A 77 10.36 -15.91 5.23
CA PHE A 77 9.12 -16.26 5.94
C PHE A 77 9.21 -17.65 6.58
N LYS A 78 9.62 -18.65 5.81
CA LYS A 78 9.80 -20.02 6.34
C LYS A 78 10.85 -20.09 7.44
N LYS A 79 11.95 -19.35 7.28
CA LYS A 79 13.03 -19.27 8.25
C LYS A 79 12.53 -18.71 9.59
N VAL A 80 11.84 -17.57 9.58
CA VAL A 80 11.27 -16.97 10.80
C VAL A 80 10.19 -17.88 11.40
N ASN A 81 9.31 -18.45 10.58
CA ASN A 81 8.30 -19.38 11.04
C ASN A 81 8.87 -20.64 11.71
N GLY A 82 10.03 -21.09 11.28
CA GLY A 82 10.75 -22.25 11.87
C GLY A 82 11.41 -21.97 13.21
N LEU A 83 11.52 -20.72 13.65
CA LEU A 83 12.07 -20.37 14.95
C LEU A 83 11.12 -20.84 16.07
N LYS A 84 11.71 -21.31 17.16
CA LYS A 84 10.95 -21.74 18.33
C LYS A 84 10.39 -20.54 19.08
N ALA A 85 9.22 -20.71 19.68
CA ALA A 85 8.62 -19.78 20.64
C ALA A 85 7.88 -20.57 21.71
N HIS A 86 7.65 -19.96 22.88
CA HIS A 86 6.87 -20.58 23.94
C HIS A 86 5.38 -20.60 23.55
N GLN A 87 4.67 -21.66 23.91
CA GLN A 87 3.26 -21.85 23.51
C GLN A 87 2.38 -20.66 23.91
N SER A 88 2.52 -20.14 25.12
CA SER A 88 1.76 -18.99 25.58
C SER A 88 2.00 -17.72 24.73
N MET A 89 3.21 -17.52 24.19
CA MET A 89 3.50 -16.41 23.28
C MET A 89 2.86 -16.63 21.90
N LEU A 90 2.80 -17.88 21.45
CA LEU A 90 2.13 -18.24 20.19
C LEU A 90 0.62 -18.04 20.29
N ASP A 91 0.02 -18.41 21.43
CA ASP A 91 -1.43 -18.25 21.66
C ASP A 91 -1.83 -16.77 21.63
N VAL A 92 -1.04 -15.88 22.28
CA VAL A 92 -1.28 -14.43 22.24
C VAL A 92 -1.05 -13.87 20.82
N ALA A 93 0.02 -14.28 20.14
CA ALA A 93 0.31 -13.85 18.79
C ALA A 93 -0.81 -14.26 17.80
N GLU A 94 -1.44 -15.41 17.99
CA GLU A 94 -2.58 -15.85 17.17
C GLU A 94 -3.83 -15.02 17.44
N ILE A 95 -4.12 -14.65 18.70
CA ILE A 95 -5.23 -13.74 19.04
C ILE A 95 -5.02 -12.38 18.35
N ILE A 96 -3.81 -11.81 18.42
CA ILE A 96 -3.46 -10.56 17.77
C ILE A 96 -3.64 -10.69 16.24
N TYR A 97 -3.15 -11.78 15.65
CA TYR A 97 -3.30 -12.02 14.21
C TYR A 97 -4.76 -12.13 13.78
N GLU A 98 -5.59 -12.88 14.50
CA GLU A 98 -7.02 -13.02 14.18
C GLU A 98 -7.77 -11.67 14.30
N THR A 99 -7.37 -10.83 15.25
CA THR A 99 -7.93 -9.48 15.40
C THR A 99 -7.50 -8.57 14.23
N CYS A 100 -6.21 -8.57 13.87
CA CYS A 100 -5.71 -7.85 12.69
C CYS A 100 -6.35 -8.34 11.38
N LYS A 101 -6.55 -9.64 11.24
CA LYS A 101 -7.24 -10.25 10.10
C LYS A 101 -8.70 -9.79 10.01
N THR A 102 -9.39 -9.73 11.14
CA THR A 102 -10.77 -9.21 11.20
C THR A 102 -10.82 -7.75 10.75
N TYR A 103 -9.87 -6.93 11.19
CA TYR A 103 -9.70 -5.56 10.71
C TYR A 103 -9.51 -5.52 9.20
N LEU A 104 -8.59 -6.30 8.63
CA LEU A 104 -8.36 -6.34 7.18
C LEU A 104 -9.61 -6.75 6.40
N ILE A 105 -10.35 -7.75 6.87
CA ILE A 105 -11.61 -8.18 6.22
C ILE A 105 -12.62 -7.03 6.21
N GLN A 106 -12.72 -6.28 7.30
CA GLN A 106 -13.62 -5.12 7.36
C GLN A 106 -13.18 -4.00 6.41
N GLN A 107 -11.87 -3.73 6.34
CA GLN A 107 -11.32 -2.77 5.36
C GLN A 107 -11.53 -3.25 3.92
N GLY A 108 -11.42 -4.54 3.66
CA GLY A 108 -11.72 -5.12 2.34
C GLY A 108 -13.18 -4.88 1.90
N ARG A 109 -14.14 -5.02 2.82
CA ARG A 109 -15.55 -4.69 2.55
C ARG A 109 -15.76 -3.21 2.27
N PHE A 110 -15.08 -2.35 3.00
CA PHE A 110 -15.09 -0.91 2.78
C PHE A 110 -14.49 -0.54 1.42
N LEU A 111 -13.36 -1.16 1.05
CA LEU A 111 -12.73 -1.00 -0.26
C LEU A 111 -13.65 -1.39 -1.42
N ILE A 112 -14.41 -2.47 -1.30
CA ILE A 112 -15.42 -2.85 -2.30
C ILE A 112 -16.46 -1.74 -2.47
N THR A 113 -16.93 -1.19 -1.36
CA THR A 113 -17.91 -0.08 -1.40
C THR A 113 -17.32 1.15 -2.09
N LEU A 114 -16.10 1.54 -1.73
CA LEU A 114 -15.40 2.66 -2.38
C LEU A 114 -15.16 2.39 -3.87
N PHE A 115 -14.76 1.17 -4.23
CA PHE A 115 -14.55 0.79 -5.62
C PHE A 115 -15.82 0.91 -6.47
N ILE A 116 -17.00 0.63 -5.92
CA ILE A 116 -18.26 0.81 -6.66
C ILE A 116 -18.41 2.28 -7.09
N PHE A 117 -18.14 3.23 -6.18
CA PHE A 117 -18.25 4.66 -6.50
C PHE A 117 -17.14 5.13 -7.45
N ILE A 118 -15.91 4.82 -7.15
CA ILE A 118 -14.76 5.23 -7.98
C ILE A 118 -14.79 4.52 -9.33
N GLY A 119 -15.14 3.23 -9.36
CA GLY A 119 -15.30 2.46 -10.58
C GLY A 119 -16.41 3.02 -11.48
N ALA A 120 -17.51 3.50 -10.91
CA ALA A 120 -18.54 4.19 -11.67
C ALA A 120 -18.01 5.52 -12.28
N CYS A 121 -17.21 6.28 -11.52
CA CYS A 121 -16.56 7.49 -12.04
C CYS A 121 -15.56 7.16 -13.17
N ILE A 122 -14.75 6.11 -13.02
CA ILE A 122 -13.81 5.63 -14.05
C ILE A 122 -14.58 5.21 -15.30
N ALA A 123 -15.65 4.43 -15.13
CA ALA A 123 -16.48 3.96 -16.24
C ALA A 123 -17.16 5.13 -16.98
N PHE A 124 -17.65 6.13 -16.25
CA PHE A 124 -18.23 7.34 -16.83
C PHE A 124 -17.19 8.17 -17.58
N TYR A 125 -16.03 8.40 -16.98
CA TYR A 125 -14.96 9.19 -17.59
C TYR A 125 -14.46 8.53 -18.87
N PHE A 126 -13.97 7.31 -18.80
CA PHE A 126 -13.39 6.64 -19.99
C PHE A 126 -14.44 6.17 -21.00
N GLY A 127 -15.62 5.77 -20.55
CA GLY A 127 -16.68 5.27 -21.44
C GLY A 127 -17.52 6.36 -22.08
N PHE A 128 -17.90 7.39 -21.32
CA PHE A 128 -18.83 8.43 -21.79
C PHE A 128 -18.07 9.69 -22.24
N LEU A 129 -17.14 10.22 -21.46
CA LEU A 129 -16.42 11.44 -21.80
C LEU A 129 -15.32 11.19 -22.84
N GLU A 130 -14.52 10.16 -22.68
CA GLU A 130 -13.45 9.77 -23.61
C GLU A 130 -13.94 8.91 -24.78
N GLY A 131 -15.14 8.36 -24.70
CA GLY A 131 -15.74 7.53 -25.74
C GLY A 131 -14.98 6.23 -26.03
N LYS A 132 -14.23 5.70 -25.06
CA LYS A 132 -13.48 4.45 -25.24
C LYS A 132 -14.42 3.24 -25.34
N PRO A 133 -14.10 2.22 -26.16
CA PRO A 133 -14.89 1.00 -26.28
C PRO A 133 -15.07 0.31 -24.92
N PHE A 134 -16.22 -0.32 -24.71
CA PHE A 134 -16.54 -1.02 -23.45
C PHE A 134 -15.43 -2.00 -23.00
N GLY A 135 -14.82 -2.75 -23.92
CA GLY A 135 -13.73 -3.67 -23.59
C GLY A 135 -12.51 -2.96 -22.99
N ASN A 136 -12.18 -1.75 -23.47
CA ASN A 136 -11.07 -0.96 -22.93
C ASN A 136 -11.40 -0.44 -21.53
N VAL A 137 -12.62 0.05 -21.31
CA VAL A 137 -13.08 0.51 -20.00
C VAL A 137 -13.08 -0.63 -18.99
N PHE A 138 -13.57 -1.80 -19.38
CA PHE A 138 -13.52 -2.99 -18.55
C PHE A 138 -12.08 -3.37 -18.15
N PHE A 139 -11.16 -3.29 -19.09
CA PHE A 139 -9.74 -3.59 -18.83
C PHE A 139 -9.10 -2.57 -17.87
N ILE A 140 -9.41 -1.28 -18.00
CA ILE A 140 -8.95 -0.24 -17.06
C ILE A 140 -9.49 -0.51 -15.65
N LEU A 141 -10.77 -0.85 -15.53
CA LEU A 141 -11.36 -1.23 -14.25
C LEU A 141 -10.71 -2.49 -13.66
N LEU A 142 -10.36 -3.46 -14.50
CA LEU A 142 -9.62 -4.64 -14.07
C LEU A 142 -8.24 -4.26 -13.51
N CYS A 143 -7.51 -3.36 -14.17
CA CYS A 143 -6.24 -2.83 -13.66
C CYS A 143 -6.41 -2.11 -12.33
N THR A 144 -7.51 -1.36 -12.14
CA THR A 144 -7.85 -0.72 -10.86
C THR A 144 -8.06 -1.77 -9.76
N VAL A 145 -8.80 -2.85 -10.05
CA VAL A 145 -8.98 -3.96 -9.09
C VAL A 145 -7.64 -4.62 -8.76
N ILE A 146 -6.78 -4.82 -9.76
CA ILE A 146 -5.43 -5.38 -9.54
C ILE A 146 -4.59 -4.48 -8.64
N GLY A 147 -4.65 -3.15 -8.80
CA GLY A 147 -3.97 -2.20 -7.92
C GLY A 147 -4.47 -2.29 -6.46
N ILE A 148 -5.80 -2.33 -6.26
CA ILE A 148 -6.40 -2.54 -4.94
C ILE A 148 -5.91 -3.85 -4.31
N LEU A 149 -5.97 -4.94 -5.07
CA LEU A 149 -5.58 -6.27 -4.59
C LEU A 149 -4.07 -6.34 -4.30
N GLY A 150 -3.23 -5.63 -5.06
CA GLY A 150 -1.81 -5.50 -4.82
C GLY A 150 -1.54 -4.91 -3.43
N SER A 151 -2.06 -3.71 -3.15
CA SER A 151 -1.95 -3.07 -1.84
C SER A 151 -2.48 -3.95 -0.71
N TYR A 152 -3.64 -4.58 -0.92
CA TYR A 152 -4.30 -5.40 0.08
C TYR A 152 -3.53 -6.68 0.41
N THR A 153 -3.03 -7.38 -0.60
CA THR A 153 -2.28 -8.64 -0.40
C THR A 153 -0.93 -8.41 0.26
N VAL A 154 -0.24 -7.33 -0.10
CA VAL A 154 1.04 -6.98 0.54
C VAL A 154 0.82 -6.56 2.00
N ALA A 155 -0.23 -5.81 2.30
CA ALA A 155 -0.59 -5.47 3.68
C ALA A 155 -0.94 -6.72 4.50
N TRP A 156 -1.69 -7.65 3.93
CA TRP A 156 -1.99 -8.93 4.59
C TRP A 156 -0.73 -9.73 4.87
N TYR A 157 0.17 -9.82 3.90
CA TYR A 157 1.46 -10.49 4.08
C TYR A 157 2.30 -9.83 5.18
N GLY A 158 2.34 -8.49 5.22
CA GLY A 158 3.02 -7.71 6.25
C GLY A 158 2.51 -8.03 7.66
N ILE A 159 1.20 -8.00 7.87
CA ILE A 159 0.57 -8.37 9.15
C ILE A 159 0.94 -9.80 9.56
N ARG A 160 0.81 -10.75 8.63
CA ARG A 160 1.12 -12.16 8.95
C ARG A 160 2.58 -12.35 9.33
N MET A 161 3.49 -11.70 8.62
CA MET A 161 4.91 -11.77 8.92
C MET A 161 5.26 -11.10 10.25
N ASN A 162 4.68 -9.93 10.54
CA ASN A 162 4.95 -9.17 11.75
C ASN A 162 4.46 -9.91 13.00
N THR A 163 3.21 -10.33 13.04
CA THR A 163 2.65 -11.09 14.17
C THR A 163 3.38 -12.40 14.42
N LEU A 164 3.89 -13.03 13.35
CA LEU A 164 4.71 -14.23 13.44
C LEU A 164 6.09 -13.92 14.02
N ALA A 165 6.73 -12.81 13.62
CA ALA A 165 8.05 -12.42 14.06
C ALA A 165 8.08 -12.00 15.55
N ASN A 166 7.03 -11.27 16.02
CA ASN A 166 6.94 -10.74 17.37
C ASN A 166 7.16 -11.82 18.44
N SER A 167 6.42 -12.94 18.39
CA SER A 167 6.53 -14.03 19.35
C SER A 167 7.91 -14.70 19.32
N ARG A 168 8.53 -14.79 18.15
CA ARG A 168 9.86 -15.41 17.99
C ARG A 168 10.96 -14.48 18.49
N MET A 169 10.86 -13.19 18.19
CA MET A 169 11.79 -12.19 18.70
C MET A 169 11.74 -12.14 20.24
N ALA A 170 10.54 -12.10 20.83
CA ALA A 170 10.36 -12.12 22.28
C ALA A 170 10.99 -13.38 22.93
N PHE A 171 10.86 -14.53 22.30
CA PHE A 171 11.47 -15.78 22.81
C PHE A 171 12.99 -15.82 22.62
N GLU A 172 13.51 -15.31 21.48
CA GLU A 172 14.96 -15.21 21.26
C GLU A 172 15.62 -14.23 22.24
N SER A 173 14.94 -13.18 22.70
CA SER A 173 15.46 -12.23 23.69
C SER A 173 15.81 -12.88 25.03
N LEU A 174 15.15 -13.97 25.41
CA LEU A 174 15.45 -14.74 26.63
C LEU A 174 16.83 -15.39 26.59
N LYS A 175 17.41 -15.59 25.39
CA LYS A 175 18.74 -16.17 25.24
C LYS A 175 19.87 -15.17 25.47
N ARG A 176 19.55 -13.88 25.63
CA ARG A 176 20.51 -12.78 25.86
C ARG A 176 21.57 -12.65 24.78
N ASP A 177 21.25 -13.03 23.54
CA ASP A 177 22.10 -12.89 22.36
C ASP A 177 21.55 -11.74 21.47
N PRO A 178 22.16 -10.54 21.53
CA PRO A 178 21.62 -9.37 20.84
C PRO A 178 21.61 -9.54 19.32
N ILE A 179 22.55 -10.29 18.73
CA ILE A 179 22.61 -10.53 17.29
C ILE A 179 21.43 -11.37 16.82
N ARG A 180 21.06 -12.40 17.58
CA ARG A 180 19.88 -13.23 17.26
C ARG A 180 18.58 -12.45 17.35
N VAL A 181 18.45 -11.62 18.39
CA VAL A 181 17.28 -10.75 18.57
C VAL A 181 17.15 -9.78 17.41
N LEU A 182 18.25 -9.16 16.97
CA LEU A 182 18.26 -8.23 15.84
C LEU A 182 17.96 -8.91 14.50
N ASN A 183 18.40 -10.15 14.31
CA ASN A 183 18.21 -10.87 13.04
C ASN A 183 16.74 -11.22 12.77
N VAL A 184 15.89 -11.41 13.78
CA VAL A 184 14.47 -11.77 13.57
C VAL A 184 13.68 -10.66 12.88
N PRO A 185 13.67 -9.40 13.38
CA PRO A 185 12.99 -8.30 12.69
C PRO A 185 13.65 -7.94 11.35
N LEU A 186 14.97 -8.09 11.24
CA LEU A 186 15.68 -7.86 9.98
C LEU A 186 15.24 -8.86 8.89
N ASP A 187 15.17 -10.16 9.22
CA ASP A 187 14.71 -11.20 8.31
C ASP A 187 13.24 -10.96 7.92
N ALA A 188 12.39 -10.54 8.87
CA ALA A 188 11.00 -10.22 8.64
C ALA A 188 10.82 -8.99 7.73
N GLY A 189 11.51 -7.89 8.05
CA GLY A 189 11.47 -6.66 7.27
C GLY A 189 11.96 -6.86 5.84
N MET A 190 13.07 -7.59 5.66
CA MET A 190 13.59 -7.92 4.33
C MET A 190 12.63 -8.81 3.53
N SER A 191 11.94 -9.74 4.20
CA SER A 191 10.90 -10.55 3.55
C SER A 191 9.77 -9.68 3.02
N ILE A 192 9.22 -8.81 3.85
CA ILE A 192 8.10 -7.92 3.48
C ILE A 192 8.52 -6.95 2.39
N GLY A 193 9.64 -6.24 2.57
CA GLY A 193 10.10 -5.21 1.63
C GLY A 193 10.42 -5.76 0.24
N VAL A 194 11.10 -6.91 0.16
CA VAL A 194 11.41 -7.52 -1.14
C VAL A 194 10.17 -8.06 -1.83
N VAL A 195 9.24 -8.70 -1.10
CA VAL A 195 7.97 -9.17 -1.68
C VAL A 195 7.15 -8.00 -2.21
N LEU A 196 7.05 -6.90 -1.46
CA LEU A 196 6.36 -5.68 -1.86
C LEU A 196 6.88 -5.17 -3.21
N ILE A 197 8.17 -4.90 -3.30
CA ILE A 197 8.80 -4.35 -4.51
C ILE A 197 8.66 -5.32 -5.69
N CYS A 198 8.79 -6.62 -5.46
CA CYS A 198 8.66 -7.63 -6.51
C CYS A 198 7.23 -7.73 -7.06
N VAL A 199 6.23 -7.74 -6.19
CA VAL A 199 4.81 -7.78 -6.62
C VAL A 199 4.49 -6.55 -7.44
N GLU A 200 4.84 -5.37 -6.95
CA GLU A 200 4.62 -4.10 -7.62
C GLU A 200 5.27 -4.08 -9.01
N LEU A 201 6.56 -4.40 -9.06
CA LEU A 201 7.31 -4.35 -10.31
C LEU A 201 6.82 -5.39 -11.33
N ILE A 202 6.39 -6.59 -10.90
CA ILE A 202 5.76 -7.58 -11.80
C ILE A 202 4.48 -7.01 -12.41
N LEU A 203 3.63 -6.36 -11.63
CA LEU A 203 2.38 -5.78 -12.11
C LEU A 203 2.63 -4.67 -13.11
N MET A 204 3.55 -3.74 -12.81
CA MET A 204 3.95 -2.67 -13.73
C MET A 204 4.57 -3.23 -15.02
N LEU A 205 5.51 -4.18 -14.92
CA LEU A 205 6.12 -4.82 -16.09
C LEU A 205 5.08 -5.57 -16.92
N SER A 206 4.09 -6.19 -16.26
CA SER A 206 3.01 -6.87 -16.97
C SER A 206 2.16 -5.91 -17.79
N ILE A 207 1.83 -4.72 -17.25
CA ILE A 207 1.15 -3.69 -18.01
C ILE A 207 2.01 -3.22 -19.18
N LEU A 208 3.29 -2.92 -18.94
CA LEU A 208 4.19 -2.41 -19.96
C LEU A 208 4.42 -3.38 -21.12
N LEU A 209 4.56 -4.68 -20.82
CA LEU A 209 4.98 -5.70 -21.80
C LEU A 209 3.83 -6.39 -22.53
N PHE A 210 2.67 -6.53 -21.88
CA PHE A 210 1.58 -7.36 -22.39
C PHE A 210 0.32 -6.57 -22.77
N VAL A 211 0.15 -5.34 -22.28
CA VAL A 211 -0.99 -4.51 -22.66
C VAL A 211 -0.71 -3.78 -23.98
N PRO A 212 -1.71 -3.67 -24.90
CA PRO A 212 -1.56 -2.89 -26.10
C PRO A 212 -1.14 -1.45 -25.81
N ARG A 213 -0.17 -0.92 -26.54
CA ARG A 213 0.43 0.42 -26.31
C ARG A 213 -0.58 1.56 -26.20
N THR A 214 -1.65 1.51 -26.98
CA THR A 214 -2.74 2.50 -26.95
C THR A 214 -3.64 2.41 -25.72
N LEU A 215 -3.60 1.31 -24.99
CA LEU A 215 -4.39 1.09 -23.79
C LEU A 215 -3.52 1.15 -22.52
N ALA A 216 -2.21 0.96 -22.66
CA ALA A 216 -1.30 0.83 -21.53
C ALA A 216 -1.26 2.10 -20.66
N GLY A 217 -1.30 3.30 -21.22
CA GLY A 217 -1.37 4.55 -20.47
C GLY A 217 -2.59 4.61 -19.55
N ALA A 218 -3.78 4.42 -20.09
CA ALA A 218 -5.02 4.37 -19.31
C ALA A 218 -5.03 3.22 -18.28
N SER A 219 -4.38 2.08 -18.61
CA SER A 219 -4.24 0.94 -17.69
C SER A 219 -3.33 1.25 -16.51
N PHE A 220 -2.23 1.97 -16.73
CA PHE A 220 -1.37 2.47 -15.66
C PHE A 220 -2.11 3.44 -14.73
N ILE A 221 -2.93 4.34 -15.29
CA ILE A 221 -3.75 5.25 -14.50
C ILE A 221 -4.77 4.46 -13.66
N GLY A 222 -5.49 3.52 -14.28
CA GLY A 222 -6.41 2.66 -13.55
C GLY A 222 -5.73 1.90 -12.42
N PHE A 223 -4.56 1.34 -12.66
CA PHE A 223 -3.74 0.65 -11.69
C PHE A 223 -3.34 1.57 -10.52
N ALA A 224 -2.79 2.77 -10.82
CA ALA A 224 -2.40 3.77 -9.82
C ALA A 224 -3.60 4.25 -8.96
N ILE A 225 -4.78 4.47 -9.58
CA ILE A 225 -6.01 4.79 -8.83
C ILE A 225 -6.36 3.65 -7.86
N GLY A 226 -6.22 2.40 -8.32
CA GLY A 226 -6.48 1.22 -7.48
C GLY A 226 -5.55 1.13 -6.28
N GLU A 227 -4.26 1.37 -6.49
CA GLU A 227 -3.26 1.39 -5.42
C GLU A 227 -3.55 2.48 -4.39
N SER A 228 -3.78 3.71 -4.87
CA SER A 228 -4.11 4.85 -4.01
C SER A 228 -5.39 4.64 -3.22
N LEU A 229 -6.41 4.02 -3.82
CA LEU A 229 -7.65 3.67 -3.13
C LEU A 229 -7.39 2.62 -2.04
N GLY A 230 -6.63 1.57 -2.38
CA GLY A 230 -6.23 0.52 -1.45
C GLY A 230 -5.44 1.08 -0.27
N ALA A 231 -4.39 1.85 -0.55
CA ALA A 231 -3.53 2.44 0.46
C ALA A 231 -4.28 3.44 1.35
N SER A 232 -5.12 4.30 0.79
CA SER A 232 -5.88 5.31 1.55
C SER A 232 -6.81 4.68 2.59
N ALA A 233 -7.51 3.59 2.23
CA ALA A 233 -8.37 2.88 3.17
C ALA A 233 -7.56 2.12 4.23
N LEU A 234 -6.46 1.48 3.83
CA LEU A 234 -5.63 0.68 4.73
C LEU A 234 -4.83 1.55 5.73
N ARG A 235 -4.41 2.77 5.35
CA ARG A 235 -3.70 3.71 6.23
C ARG A 235 -4.48 4.14 7.47
N ILE A 236 -5.80 4.03 7.47
CA ILE A 236 -6.63 4.36 8.64
C ILE A 236 -6.16 3.56 9.86
N ALA A 237 -5.71 2.32 9.66
CA ALA A 237 -5.12 1.50 10.73
C ALA A 237 -3.82 2.10 11.29
N GLY A 238 -2.94 2.57 10.42
CA GLY A 238 -1.59 3.01 10.79
C GLY A 238 -1.50 4.33 11.55
N GLY A 239 -2.60 5.03 11.73
CA GLY A 239 -2.58 6.32 12.41
C GLY A 239 -3.59 6.40 13.54
N ILE A 240 -4.86 6.58 13.18
CA ILE A 240 -5.93 6.88 14.14
C ILE A 240 -6.26 5.66 15.00
N PHE A 241 -6.36 4.48 14.40
CA PHE A 241 -6.73 3.25 15.11
C PHE A 241 -5.71 2.91 16.20
N THR A 242 -4.42 2.90 15.87
CA THR A 242 -3.34 2.65 16.83
C THR A 242 -3.38 3.64 17.98
N LYS A 243 -3.52 4.94 17.71
CA LYS A 243 -3.57 5.95 18.76
C LYS A 243 -4.82 5.86 19.64
N ILE A 244 -5.96 5.49 19.09
CA ILE A 244 -7.17 5.28 19.90
C ILE A 244 -7.00 4.07 20.81
N ALA A 245 -6.39 3.00 20.34
CA ALA A 245 -6.15 1.79 21.12
C ALA A 245 -5.16 2.05 22.27
N ASP A 246 -4.02 2.70 21.99
CA ASP A 246 -2.98 3.12 22.90
C ASP A 246 -3.57 4.01 24.03
N ILE A 247 -4.22 5.12 23.67
CA ILE A 247 -4.85 6.02 24.63
C ILE A 247 -5.95 5.30 25.43
N GLY A 248 -6.72 4.42 24.82
CA GLY A 248 -7.73 3.60 25.50
C GLY A 248 -7.14 2.69 26.56
N SER A 249 -6.00 2.06 26.28
CA SER A 249 -5.24 1.24 27.23
C SER A 249 -4.70 2.08 28.40
N ASP A 250 -4.16 3.27 28.10
CA ASP A 250 -3.69 4.24 29.11
C ASP A 250 -4.83 4.74 30.02
N LEU A 251 -6.01 4.98 29.50
CA LEU A 251 -7.17 5.38 30.31
C LEU A 251 -7.56 4.33 31.34
N MET A 252 -7.40 3.04 31.03
CA MET A 252 -7.60 1.96 31.99
C MET A 252 -6.62 2.03 33.16
N LYS A 253 -5.36 2.42 32.91
CA LYS A 253 -4.34 2.65 33.91
C LYS A 253 -4.72 3.80 34.85
N ILE A 254 -5.22 4.90 34.29
CA ILE A 254 -5.59 6.10 35.06
C ILE A 254 -6.88 5.85 35.86
N ALA A 255 -7.94 5.34 35.21
CA ALA A 255 -9.27 5.21 35.80
C ALA A 255 -9.36 4.05 36.81
N PHE A 256 -8.75 2.92 36.50
CA PHE A 256 -8.87 1.70 37.29
C PHE A 256 -7.58 1.29 38.02
N LYS A 257 -6.50 2.06 37.88
CA LYS A 257 -5.17 1.79 38.46
C LYS A 257 -4.63 0.39 38.08
N ILE A 258 -5.02 -0.11 36.93
CA ILE A 258 -4.50 -1.33 36.33
C ILE A 258 -3.26 -0.95 35.53
N LYS A 259 -2.15 -1.70 35.67
CA LYS A 259 -0.95 -1.46 34.86
C LYS A 259 -1.26 -1.63 33.38
N GLU A 260 -0.58 -0.87 32.54
CA GLU A 260 -0.73 -0.90 31.07
C GLU A 260 -0.58 -2.33 30.54
N ASP A 261 0.50 -3.02 30.94
CA ASP A 261 0.79 -4.40 30.52
C ASP A 261 0.09 -5.50 31.37
N ASP A 262 -0.90 -5.15 32.17
CA ASP A 262 -1.59 -6.14 33.01
C ASP A 262 -2.52 -7.01 32.15
N PRO A 263 -2.39 -8.36 32.22
CA PRO A 263 -3.24 -9.26 31.41
C PRO A 263 -4.76 -9.08 31.65
N ARG A 264 -5.15 -8.41 32.73
CA ARG A 264 -6.55 -8.06 33.01
C ARG A 264 -7.02 -6.79 32.31
N ASN A 265 -6.10 -6.02 31.74
CA ASN A 265 -6.45 -4.85 30.94
C ASN A 265 -6.88 -5.28 29.53
N PRO A 266 -8.16 -5.16 29.16
CA PRO A 266 -8.62 -5.55 27.83
C PRO A 266 -8.03 -4.64 26.73
N GLY A 267 -7.50 -3.47 27.10
CA GLY A 267 -6.80 -2.56 26.18
C GLY A 267 -5.50 -3.15 25.64
N VAL A 268 -4.82 -4.04 26.37
CA VAL A 268 -3.54 -4.63 25.93
C VAL A 268 -3.65 -5.31 24.55
N ILE A 269 -4.70 -6.10 24.33
CA ILE A 269 -4.89 -6.78 23.02
C ILE A 269 -5.25 -5.76 21.93
N ALA A 270 -6.05 -4.73 22.27
CA ALA A 270 -6.39 -3.68 21.32
C ALA A 270 -5.16 -2.86 20.91
N ASP A 271 -4.30 -2.53 21.88
CA ASP A 271 -3.05 -1.82 21.68
C ASP A 271 -2.06 -2.63 20.84
N CYS A 272 -1.75 -3.86 21.23
CA CYS A 272 -0.91 -4.76 20.44
C CYS A 272 -1.47 -5.01 19.03
N THR A 273 -2.80 -5.03 18.87
CA THR A 273 -3.44 -5.16 17.56
C THR A 273 -3.27 -3.89 16.74
N GLY A 274 -3.44 -2.72 17.39
CA GLY A 274 -3.24 -1.41 16.79
C GLY A 274 -1.81 -1.26 16.25
N ASP A 275 -0.82 -1.57 17.08
CA ASP A 275 0.60 -1.51 16.70
C ASP A 275 0.92 -2.48 15.56
N ASN A 276 0.50 -3.74 15.66
CA ASN A 276 0.74 -4.70 14.58
C ASN A 276 0.05 -4.31 13.26
N ALA A 277 -1.18 -3.83 13.32
CA ALA A 277 -1.89 -3.34 12.13
C ALA A 277 -1.26 -2.03 11.61
N GLY A 278 -0.96 -1.08 12.50
CA GLY A 278 -0.37 0.21 12.15
C GLY A 278 1.00 0.08 11.51
N ASP A 279 1.91 -0.58 12.19
CA ASP A 279 3.31 -0.70 11.75
C ASP A 279 3.50 -1.66 10.58
N SER A 280 2.54 -2.57 10.34
CA SER A 280 2.59 -3.47 9.18
C SER A 280 1.87 -2.90 7.97
N VAL A 281 0.63 -2.41 8.14
CA VAL A 281 -0.24 -1.97 7.04
C VAL A 281 0.15 -0.58 6.55
N GLY A 282 0.50 0.32 7.47
CA GLY A 282 0.94 1.67 7.11
C GLY A 282 2.10 1.62 6.11
N PRO A 283 3.30 1.13 6.50
CA PRO A 283 4.47 1.09 5.62
C PRO A 283 4.28 0.23 4.38
N THR A 284 3.56 -0.89 4.46
CA THR A 284 3.38 -1.78 3.29
C THR A 284 2.43 -1.19 2.26
N ALA A 285 1.26 -0.69 2.67
CA ALA A 285 0.31 -0.07 1.76
C ALA A 285 0.87 1.25 1.19
N ASP A 286 1.52 2.07 2.03
CA ASP A 286 2.13 3.32 1.62
C ASP A 286 3.34 3.10 0.70
N GLY A 287 4.20 2.14 1.04
CA GLY A 287 5.34 1.77 0.22
C GLY A 287 4.92 1.23 -1.15
N PHE A 288 3.87 0.42 -1.22
CA PHE A 288 3.32 -0.10 -2.46
C PHE A 288 2.77 1.04 -3.33
N GLU A 289 1.89 1.88 -2.80
CA GLU A 289 1.34 3.05 -3.50
C GLU A 289 2.45 4.00 -3.96
N THR A 290 3.36 4.38 -3.07
CA THR A 290 4.42 5.34 -3.40
C THR A 290 5.30 4.83 -4.52
N TYR A 291 5.65 3.54 -4.50
CA TYR A 291 6.48 2.94 -5.52
C TYR A 291 5.76 2.84 -6.88
N GLY A 292 4.47 2.45 -6.90
CA GLY A 292 3.67 2.33 -8.11
C GLY A 292 3.28 3.68 -8.70
N VAL A 293 2.64 4.54 -7.92
CA VAL A 293 2.16 5.85 -8.39
C VAL A 293 3.31 6.73 -8.89
N THR A 294 4.45 6.77 -8.17
CA THR A 294 5.63 7.48 -8.67
C THR A 294 6.17 6.87 -9.95
N GLY A 295 6.09 5.55 -10.11
CA GLY A 295 6.46 4.88 -11.33
C GLY A 295 5.59 5.27 -12.51
N VAL A 296 4.28 5.28 -12.32
CA VAL A 296 3.31 5.72 -13.33
C VAL A 296 3.52 7.19 -13.68
N ALA A 297 3.73 8.05 -12.68
CA ALA A 297 4.02 9.47 -12.91
C ALA A 297 5.28 9.69 -13.74
N VAL A 298 6.36 8.94 -13.48
CA VAL A 298 7.60 9.05 -14.28
C VAL A 298 7.42 8.50 -15.69
N VAL A 299 6.67 7.40 -15.86
CA VAL A 299 6.31 6.86 -17.19
C VAL A 299 5.53 7.91 -17.97
N SER A 300 4.52 8.53 -17.35
CA SER A 300 3.72 9.61 -17.96
C SER A 300 4.59 10.81 -18.35
N PHE A 301 5.48 11.25 -17.45
CA PHE A 301 6.39 12.35 -17.73
C PHE A 301 7.31 12.07 -18.94
N ILE A 302 7.88 10.86 -19.03
CA ILE A 302 8.74 10.49 -20.16
C ILE A 302 7.97 10.54 -21.47
N VAL A 303 6.75 9.99 -21.49
CA VAL A 303 5.96 9.93 -22.73
C VAL A 303 5.48 11.32 -23.17
N LEU A 304 5.19 12.22 -22.21
CA LEU A 304 4.67 13.56 -22.52
C LEU A 304 5.76 14.59 -22.80
N ALA A 305 6.89 14.53 -22.11
CA ALA A 305 7.86 15.61 -22.09
C ALA A 305 9.18 15.30 -22.83
N VAL A 306 9.44 14.02 -23.14
CA VAL A 306 10.70 13.59 -23.75
C VAL A 306 10.52 13.31 -25.24
N ASP A 307 11.57 13.58 -26.03
CA ASP A 307 11.61 13.24 -27.45
C ASP A 307 11.32 11.74 -27.67
N THR A 308 10.49 11.44 -28.67
CA THR A 308 10.05 10.08 -28.99
C THR A 308 11.20 9.11 -29.24
N ALA A 309 12.35 9.59 -29.76
CA ALA A 309 13.54 8.79 -29.99
C ALA A 309 14.17 8.25 -28.68
N LEU A 310 14.01 8.97 -27.58
CA LEU A 310 14.61 8.62 -26.29
C LEU A 310 13.63 7.91 -25.34
N GLN A 311 12.32 7.99 -25.58
CA GLN A 311 11.29 7.48 -24.68
C GLN A 311 11.48 6.00 -24.34
N ALA A 312 11.69 5.15 -25.35
CA ALA A 312 11.86 3.69 -25.14
C ALA A 312 13.08 3.38 -24.29
N THR A 313 14.18 4.10 -24.53
CA THR A 313 15.42 3.93 -23.76
C THR A 313 15.24 4.36 -22.32
N LEU A 314 14.67 5.53 -22.06
CA LEU A 314 14.48 6.02 -20.69
C LEU A 314 13.46 5.19 -19.91
N LEU A 315 12.37 4.75 -20.54
CA LEU A 315 11.44 3.82 -19.92
C LEU A 315 12.14 2.52 -19.52
N THR A 316 12.95 1.96 -20.40
CA THR A 316 13.72 0.75 -20.09
C THR A 316 14.67 0.99 -18.90
N TRP A 317 15.39 2.13 -18.90
CA TRP A 317 16.29 2.50 -17.81
C TRP A 317 15.63 2.55 -16.44
N ILE A 318 14.44 3.17 -16.34
CA ILE A 318 13.71 3.26 -15.08
C ILE A 318 13.37 1.88 -14.54
N PHE A 319 12.85 1.01 -15.38
CA PHE A 319 12.54 -0.35 -14.96
C PHE A 319 13.80 -1.17 -14.61
N VAL A 320 14.89 -0.99 -15.34
CA VAL A 320 16.18 -1.64 -15.02
C VAL A 320 16.71 -1.16 -13.66
N ILE A 321 16.64 0.14 -13.37
CA ILE A 321 17.04 0.67 -12.06
C ILE A 321 16.20 0.02 -10.94
N ARG A 322 14.90 -0.11 -11.13
CA ARG A 322 14.01 -0.77 -10.16
C ARG A 322 14.33 -2.26 -9.98
N ILE A 323 14.68 -2.96 -11.06
CA ILE A 323 15.15 -4.34 -11.00
C ILE A 323 16.47 -4.44 -10.21
N LEU A 324 17.40 -3.53 -10.47
CA LEU A 324 18.68 -3.45 -9.74
C LEU A 324 18.47 -3.16 -8.25
N MET A 325 17.47 -2.38 -7.88
CA MET A 325 17.14 -2.13 -6.47
C MET A 325 16.81 -3.42 -5.72
N ILE A 326 16.13 -4.39 -6.33
CA ILE A 326 15.87 -5.69 -5.71
C ILE A 326 17.19 -6.41 -5.43
N VAL A 327 18.05 -6.49 -6.43
CA VAL A 327 19.35 -7.19 -6.35
C VAL A 327 20.24 -6.53 -5.29
N THR A 328 20.35 -5.20 -5.32
CA THR A 328 21.20 -4.46 -4.36
C THR A 328 20.65 -4.53 -2.94
N SER A 329 19.32 -4.53 -2.74
CA SER A 329 18.71 -4.69 -1.42
C SER A 329 19.02 -6.06 -0.82
N ILE A 330 18.88 -7.13 -1.59
CA ILE A 330 19.24 -8.48 -1.15
C ILE A 330 20.75 -8.60 -0.88
N ALA A 331 21.58 -8.02 -1.75
CA ALA A 331 23.02 -7.99 -1.54
C ALA A 331 23.41 -7.24 -0.26
N ALA A 332 22.85 -6.05 -0.04
CA ALA A 332 23.06 -5.25 1.15
C ALA A 332 22.65 -5.99 2.45
N TYR A 333 21.55 -6.73 2.42
CA TYR A 333 21.14 -7.58 3.52
C TYR A 333 22.20 -8.63 3.87
N TYR A 334 22.74 -9.34 2.89
CA TYR A 334 23.79 -10.34 3.14
C TYR A 334 25.11 -9.71 3.60
N VAL A 335 25.51 -8.57 3.02
CA VAL A 335 26.70 -7.82 3.45
C VAL A 335 26.54 -7.36 4.91
N ASN A 336 25.40 -6.76 5.26
CA ASN A 336 25.14 -6.37 6.64
C ASN A 336 25.25 -7.55 7.60
N ARG A 337 24.73 -8.69 7.21
CA ARG A 337 24.75 -9.90 8.02
C ARG A 337 26.17 -10.49 8.19
N LEU A 338 27.03 -10.35 7.17
CA LEU A 338 28.45 -10.76 7.25
C LEU A 338 29.27 -9.84 8.15
N VAL A 339 28.94 -8.54 8.17
CA VAL A 339 29.66 -7.55 8.98
C VAL A 339 29.20 -7.57 10.45
N SER A 340 27.93 -7.93 10.73
CA SER A 340 27.39 -7.96 12.09
C SER A 340 27.65 -9.26 12.84
N ASN A 341 28.04 -10.33 12.19
CA ASN A 341 28.46 -11.60 12.79
C ASN A 341 29.97 -11.62 13.00
#